data_8cc0cd5d7d2f675d36fc32db6ae93cec
#
_entry.id   8cc0cd5d7d2f675d36fc32db6ae93cec
#
_cell.length_a   1.000
_cell.length_b   1.000
_cell.length_c   1.000
_cell.angle_alpha   90.00
_cell.angle_beta   90.00
_cell.angle_gamma   90.00
#
_symmetry.space_group_name_H-M   'P 1'
#
loop_
_entity.id
_entity.type
_entity.pdbx_description
1 polymer ?
#
loop_
_entity_poly.entity_id
_entity_poly.type
_entity_poly.pdbx_seq_one_letter_code
_entity_poly.pdbx_strand_id
1 'polypeptide(L)'
;MSSPAPTAPRPDGRAVDELRPITITRGWSRQAEGSALIEFGNTRVLCTASFTEGVPRWLKGQGTGWVTSEYEMLPRSTNTRSDREARKGKVGGRTHEISRLIGRSLRAVIDTKALGENTIVIDCDVLQADGGTRTASITGAYVALADAIADAQARGLIAKKAKPLTDSVAAISVGIVGDVCRSLGENASRYTETLILALLEDLQSPLL
;
A
#
# COMPACT_ATOMS: atom_id res chain seq x y z
N MET A 1 1.21 -39.72 -17.50
CA MET A 1 1.09 -38.57 -16.61
C MET A 1 2.52 -38.20 -16.21
N SER A 2 3.10 -37.18 -16.87
CA SER A 2 4.45 -36.74 -16.56
C SER A 2 4.45 -36.02 -15.21
N SER A 3 5.24 -36.49 -14.26
CA SER A 3 5.51 -35.73 -13.03
C SER A 3 6.00 -34.32 -13.40
N PRO A 4 5.49 -33.27 -12.76
CA PRO A 4 6.00 -31.93 -13.01
C PRO A 4 7.50 -31.92 -12.69
N ALA A 5 8.30 -31.36 -13.60
CA ALA A 5 9.74 -31.21 -13.41
C ALA A 5 9.99 -30.48 -12.07
N PRO A 6 11.02 -30.89 -11.30
CA PRO A 6 11.37 -30.22 -10.05
C PRO A 6 11.64 -28.75 -10.37
N THR A 7 10.79 -27.86 -9.85
CA THR A 7 10.97 -26.42 -9.98
C THR A 7 12.27 -26.03 -9.31
N ALA A 8 13.16 -25.37 -10.06
CA ALA A 8 14.41 -24.88 -9.49
C ALA A 8 14.13 -24.11 -8.18
N PRO A 9 14.89 -24.39 -7.11
CA PRO A 9 14.69 -23.71 -5.84
C PRO A 9 14.84 -22.19 -6.03
N ARG A 10 14.07 -21.42 -5.26
CA ARG A 10 14.21 -19.96 -5.26
C ARG A 10 15.60 -19.60 -4.69
N PRO A 11 16.22 -18.48 -5.14
CA PRO A 11 17.55 -18.08 -4.67
C PRO A 11 17.64 -17.91 -3.15
N ASP A 12 16.52 -17.57 -2.50
CA ASP A 12 16.42 -17.39 -1.05
C ASP A 12 15.90 -18.63 -0.30
N GLY A 13 15.71 -19.74 -1.00
CA GLY A 13 15.29 -21.03 -0.43
C GLY A 13 13.79 -21.15 -0.09
N ARG A 14 12.97 -20.12 -0.32
CA ARG A 14 11.54 -20.18 -0.04
C ARG A 14 10.79 -21.12 -0.97
N ALA A 15 9.70 -21.72 -0.49
CA ALA A 15 8.75 -22.46 -1.31
C ALA A 15 8.08 -21.53 -2.35
N VAL A 16 7.46 -22.11 -3.40
CA VAL A 16 6.86 -21.34 -4.51
C VAL A 16 5.71 -20.44 -4.06
N ASP A 17 4.96 -20.85 -3.08
CA ASP A 17 3.81 -20.17 -2.47
C ASP A 17 4.16 -19.43 -1.17
N GLU A 18 5.42 -19.53 -0.72
CA GLU A 18 5.87 -18.88 0.50
C GLU A 18 6.11 -17.37 0.29
N LEU A 19 5.47 -16.55 1.12
CA LEU A 19 5.69 -15.11 1.15
C LEU A 19 7.05 -14.79 1.79
N ARG A 20 7.60 -13.62 1.46
CA ARG A 20 8.69 -13.04 2.26
C ARG A 20 8.20 -12.74 3.66
N PRO A 21 9.07 -12.74 4.68
CA PRO A 21 8.70 -12.26 6.02
C PRO A 21 8.06 -10.88 5.92
N ILE A 22 6.89 -10.72 6.55
CA ILE A 22 6.15 -9.46 6.57
C ILE A 22 6.17 -8.92 7.98
N THR A 23 6.56 -7.65 8.11
CA THR A 23 6.49 -6.91 9.38
C THR A 23 5.77 -5.60 9.14
N ILE A 24 4.84 -5.25 10.05
CA ILE A 24 4.12 -3.98 10.02
C ILE A 24 4.26 -3.32 11.38
N THR A 25 4.96 -2.19 11.42
CA THR A 25 5.12 -1.37 12.63
C THR A 25 4.19 -0.18 12.54
N ARG A 26 3.09 -0.21 13.30
CA ARG A 26 2.09 0.87 13.36
C ARG A 26 2.59 2.02 14.23
N GLY A 27 2.05 3.22 13.99
CA GLY A 27 2.38 4.41 14.79
C GLY A 27 3.85 4.81 14.67
N TRP A 28 4.48 4.53 13.55
CA TRP A 28 5.89 4.82 13.34
C TRP A 28 6.19 6.32 13.36
N SER A 29 5.35 7.12 12.73
CA SER A 29 5.41 8.59 12.81
C SER A 29 4.42 9.10 13.85
N ARG A 30 4.88 9.94 14.78
CA ARG A 30 4.02 10.59 15.78
C ARG A 30 3.30 11.82 15.24
N GLN A 31 3.65 12.29 14.05
CA GLN A 31 3.11 13.52 13.46
C GLN A 31 1.87 13.25 12.59
N ALA A 32 1.78 12.07 12.00
CA ALA A 32 0.66 11.68 11.15
C ALA A 32 -0.47 11.06 11.98
N GLU A 33 -1.71 11.28 11.58
CA GLU A 33 -2.90 10.68 12.20
C GLU A 33 -2.89 9.16 12.10
N GLY A 34 -2.28 8.61 11.05
CA GLY A 34 -1.99 7.19 10.91
C GLY A 34 -0.63 6.97 10.27
N SER A 35 0.09 5.93 10.68
CA SER A 35 1.35 5.59 10.04
C SER A 35 1.74 4.14 10.25
N ALA A 36 2.38 3.57 9.23
CA ALA A 36 2.91 2.22 9.28
C ALA A 36 4.24 2.13 8.51
N LEU A 37 5.25 1.54 9.12
CA LEU A 37 6.40 1.04 8.40
C LEU A 37 6.12 -0.41 8.04
N ILE A 38 6.00 -0.70 6.74
CA ILE A 38 5.82 -2.05 6.24
C ILE A 38 7.10 -2.59 5.63
N GLU A 39 7.42 -3.84 5.94
CA GLU A 39 8.58 -4.55 5.44
C GLU A 39 8.14 -5.87 4.80
N PHE A 40 8.50 -6.08 3.53
CA PHE A 40 8.37 -7.33 2.80
C PHE A 40 9.78 -7.87 2.53
N GLY A 41 10.34 -8.62 3.46
CA GLY A 41 11.75 -8.95 3.48
C GLY A 41 12.60 -7.68 3.52
N ASN A 42 13.41 -7.45 2.48
CA ASN A 42 14.25 -6.26 2.38
C ASN A 42 13.53 -5.02 1.81
N THR A 43 12.33 -5.16 1.29
CA THR A 43 11.56 -3.98 0.84
C THR A 43 10.94 -3.30 2.04
N ARG A 44 11.19 -1.99 2.19
CA ARG A 44 10.70 -1.16 3.29
C ARG A 44 10.01 0.07 2.75
N VAL A 45 8.78 0.28 3.17
CA VAL A 45 7.98 1.45 2.78
C VAL A 45 7.39 2.09 4.03
N LEU A 46 7.61 3.38 4.19
CA LEU A 46 6.92 4.18 5.18
C LEU A 46 5.62 4.69 4.55
N CYS A 47 4.50 4.37 5.17
CA CYS A 47 3.19 4.87 4.78
C CYS A 47 2.66 5.78 5.88
N THR A 48 2.29 7.01 5.53
CA THR A 48 1.65 7.96 6.45
C THR A 48 0.29 8.39 5.90
N ALA A 49 -0.65 8.66 6.79
CA ALA A 49 -1.99 9.11 6.47
C ALA A 49 -2.25 10.43 7.18
N SER A 50 -2.49 11.48 6.40
CA SER A 50 -2.81 12.81 6.90
C SER A 50 -4.30 13.09 6.71
N PHE A 51 -5.00 13.39 7.81
CA PHE A 51 -6.41 13.73 7.81
C PHE A 51 -6.61 15.26 7.75
N THR A 52 -7.44 15.71 6.82
CA THR A 52 -7.76 17.12 6.65
C THR A 52 -9.27 17.29 6.52
N GLU A 53 -9.84 18.21 7.29
CA GLU A 53 -11.24 18.62 7.11
C GLU A 53 -11.43 19.34 5.78
N GLY A 54 -12.54 19.03 5.11
CA GLY A 54 -12.84 19.54 3.78
C GLY A 54 -12.37 18.65 2.64
N VAL A 55 -12.86 18.96 1.46
CA VAL A 55 -12.62 18.19 0.22
C VAL A 55 -12.21 19.14 -0.92
N PRO A 56 -11.59 18.61 -1.98
CA PRO A 56 -11.31 19.37 -3.19
C PRO A 56 -12.55 20.08 -3.72
N ARG A 57 -12.38 21.23 -4.39
CA ARG A 57 -13.49 22.09 -4.87
C ARG A 57 -14.55 21.36 -5.68
N TRP A 58 -14.12 20.36 -6.47
CA TRP A 58 -15.01 19.56 -7.32
C TRP A 58 -15.89 18.57 -6.55
N LEU A 59 -15.61 18.28 -5.27
CA LEU A 59 -16.43 17.44 -4.37
C LEU A 59 -17.23 18.25 -3.36
N LYS A 60 -16.96 19.55 -3.21
CA LYS A 60 -17.56 20.39 -2.18
C LYS A 60 -19.08 20.43 -2.33
N GLY A 61 -19.81 20.19 -1.25
CA GLY A 61 -21.27 20.16 -1.21
C GLY A 61 -21.89 18.84 -1.69
N GLN A 62 -21.09 17.81 -1.99
CA GLN A 62 -21.59 16.50 -2.41
C GLN A 62 -21.79 15.53 -1.23
N GLY A 63 -21.36 15.91 -0.02
CA GLY A 63 -21.45 15.07 1.19
C GLY A 63 -20.57 13.83 1.12
N THR A 64 -19.51 13.85 0.30
CA THR A 64 -18.58 12.72 0.12
C THR A 64 -17.16 13.15 0.38
N GLY A 65 -16.39 12.29 1.05
CA GLY A 65 -14.99 12.49 1.29
C GLY A 65 -14.08 12.04 0.14
N TRP A 66 -12.79 12.22 0.33
CA TRP A 66 -11.78 11.88 -0.66
C TRP A 66 -10.59 11.18 -0.03
N VAL A 67 -10.09 10.13 -0.69
CA VAL A 67 -8.83 9.46 -0.36
C VAL A 67 -7.95 9.49 -1.59
N THR A 68 -6.73 9.98 -1.42
CA THR A 68 -5.72 10.04 -2.47
C THR A 68 -4.39 9.56 -1.94
N SER A 69 -3.45 9.27 -2.82
CA SER A 69 -2.12 8.88 -2.41
C SER A 69 -1.03 9.43 -3.30
N GLU A 70 0.11 9.63 -2.69
CA GLU A 70 1.38 9.92 -3.33
C GLU A 70 2.36 8.76 -3.09
N TYR A 71 3.34 8.65 -3.96
CA TYR A 71 4.35 7.59 -3.88
C TYR A 71 5.68 8.16 -4.35
N GLU A 72 6.73 7.95 -3.59
CA GLU A 72 8.10 8.34 -4.00
C GLU A 72 9.11 7.29 -3.54
N MET A 73 10.22 7.20 -4.28
CA MET A 73 11.37 6.38 -3.91
C MET A 73 12.50 7.29 -3.44
N LEU A 74 13.07 7.01 -2.26
CA LEU A 74 14.27 7.73 -1.83
C LEU A 74 15.43 7.50 -2.82
N PRO A 75 16.34 8.49 -3.01
CA PRO A 75 17.44 8.39 -3.96
C PRO A 75 18.32 7.14 -3.81
N ARG A 76 18.44 6.61 -2.59
CA ARG A 76 19.21 5.40 -2.27
C ARG A 76 18.35 4.24 -1.81
N SER A 77 17.08 4.24 -2.17
CA SER A 77 16.22 3.06 -1.95
C SER A 77 16.64 1.85 -2.80
N THR A 78 17.38 2.07 -3.87
CA THR A 78 17.97 1.05 -4.74
C THR A 78 19.49 1.01 -4.62
N ASN A 79 20.12 -0.03 -5.17
CA ASN A 79 21.58 -0.22 -5.18
C ASN A 79 22.32 0.91 -5.93
N THR A 80 21.69 1.55 -6.90
CA THR A 80 22.22 2.75 -7.57
C THR A 80 21.43 3.97 -7.13
N ARG A 81 22.12 5.12 -6.98
CA ARG A 81 21.47 6.38 -6.63
C ARG A 81 20.64 6.90 -7.81
N SER A 82 19.36 7.17 -7.57
CA SER A 82 18.47 7.89 -8.47
C SER A 82 18.34 9.37 -8.07
N ASP A 83 17.97 10.23 -9.02
CA ASP A 83 17.65 11.61 -8.70
C ASP A 83 16.25 11.72 -8.08
N ARG A 84 16.03 12.75 -7.26
CA ARG A 84 14.68 13.11 -6.81
C ARG A 84 13.87 13.65 -7.98
N GLU A 85 12.69 13.08 -8.23
CA GLU A 85 11.83 13.51 -9.34
C GLU A 85 11.38 14.97 -9.20
N ALA A 86 11.13 15.45 -8.00
CA ALA A 86 10.78 16.84 -7.72
C ALA A 86 11.81 17.85 -8.25
N ARG A 87 13.10 17.50 -8.29
CA ARG A 87 14.15 18.38 -8.85
C ARG A 87 14.07 18.54 -10.36
N LYS A 88 13.38 17.61 -11.06
CA LYS A 88 13.19 17.67 -12.52
C LYS A 88 11.91 18.44 -12.90
N GLY A 89 11.21 18.99 -11.91
CA GLY A 89 9.99 19.80 -12.11
C GLY A 89 8.75 19.00 -12.53
N LYS A 90 8.84 17.67 -12.62
CA LYS A 90 7.71 16.80 -12.92
C LYS A 90 7.91 15.41 -12.33
N VAL A 91 6.83 14.82 -11.89
CA VAL A 91 6.75 13.43 -11.45
C VAL A 91 6.77 12.51 -12.67
N GLY A 92 7.46 11.38 -12.58
CA GLY A 92 7.55 10.38 -13.64
C GLY A 92 6.23 9.61 -13.83
N GLY A 93 6.03 9.08 -15.05
CA GLY A 93 4.81 8.32 -15.36
C GLY A 93 4.63 7.07 -14.50
N ARG A 94 5.73 6.39 -14.13
CA ARG A 94 5.70 5.24 -13.20
C ARG A 94 5.21 5.66 -11.81
N THR A 95 5.71 6.75 -11.26
CA THR A 95 5.32 7.26 -9.95
C THR A 95 3.84 7.66 -9.93
N HIS A 96 3.38 8.35 -10.97
CA HIS A 96 1.95 8.65 -11.14
C HIS A 96 1.07 7.40 -11.25
N GLU A 97 1.52 6.39 -11.99
CA GLU A 97 0.78 5.12 -12.13
C GLU A 97 0.62 4.45 -10.76
N ILE A 98 1.71 4.35 -9.98
CA ILE A 98 1.70 3.69 -8.67
C ILE A 98 0.83 4.48 -7.68
N SER A 99 0.97 5.81 -7.59
CA SER A 99 0.13 6.67 -6.76
C SER A 99 -1.36 6.44 -7.05
N ARG A 100 -1.73 6.44 -8.32
CA ARG A 100 -3.12 6.19 -8.73
C ARG A 100 -3.60 4.78 -8.40
N LEU A 101 -2.73 3.77 -8.51
CA LEU A 101 -3.04 2.39 -8.16
C LEU A 101 -3.35 2.28 -6.66
N ILE A 102 -2.46 2.81 -5.79
CA ILE A 102 -2.66 2.82 -4.34
C ILE A 102 -3.98 3.51 -3.99
N GLY A 103 -4.18 4.75 -4.47
CA GLY A 103 -5.39 5.51 -4.18
C GLY A 103 -6.68 4.81 -4.63
N ARG A 104 -6.66 4.12 -5.78
CA ARG A 104 -7.83 3.35 -6.25
C ARG A 104 -8.09 2.12 -5.39
N SER A 105 -7.03 1.41 -4.97
CA SER A 105 -7.14 0.25 -4.10
C SER A 105 -7.77 0.62 -2.76
N LEU A 106 -7.33 1.73 -2.17
CA LEU A 106 -7.89 2.22 -0.91
C LEU A 106 -9.35 2.67 -1.06
N ARG A 107 -9.69 3.37 -2.14
CA ARG A 107 -11.08 3.79 -2.39
C ARG A 107 -12.05 2.63 -2.63
N ALA A 108 -11.57 1.46 -3.03
CA ALA A 108 -12.41 0.28 -3.20
C ALA A 108 -12.96 -0.26 -1.87
N VAL A 109 -12.30 0.03 -0.75
CA VAL A 109 -12.65 -0.45 0.59
C VAL A 109 -13.11 0.68 1.52
N ILE A 110 -13.48 1.84 0.95
CA ILE A 110 -13.97 3.00 1.70
C ILE A 110 -15.37 3.41 1.23
N ASP A 111 -16.27 3.60 2.19
CA ASP A 111 -17.48 4.39 1.99
C ASP A 111 -17.13 5.90 2.15
N THR A 112 -16.98 6.58 1.03
CA THR A 112 -16.67 8.01 1.00
C THR A 112 -17.80 8.89 1.59
N LYS A 113 -19.04 8.42 1.59
CA LYS A 113 -20.15 9.13 2.26
C LYS A 113 -20.03 9.04 3.77
N ALA A 114 -19.68 7.86 4.30
CA ALA A 114 -19.44 7.68 5.72
C ALA A 114 -18.20 8.47 6.21
N LEU A 115 -17.23 8.73 5.32
CA LEU A 115 -16.07 9.60 5.60
C LEU A 115 -16.49 11.07 5.75
N GLY A 116 -17.64 11.48 5.13
CA GLY A 116 -18.09 12.88 5.08
C GLY A 116 -17.15 13.74 4.22
N GLU A 117 -17.35 15.06 4.19
CA GLU A 117 -16.50 15.98 3.42
C GLU A 117 -15.12 16.18 4.08
N ASN A 118 -14.37 15.09 4.21
CA ASN A 118 -13.01 15.07 4.71
C ASN A 118 -12.06 14.45 3.67
N THR A 119 -10.81 14.83 3.72
CA THR A 119 -9.76 14.29 2.83
C THR A 119 -8.73 13.53 3.64
N ILE A 120 -8.33 12.36 3.16
CA ILE A 120 -7.15 11.65 3.65
C ILE A 120 -6.14 11.55 2.50
N VAL A 121 -4.94 12.07 2.76
CA VAL A 121 -3.80 11.95 1.86
C VAL A 121 -2.86 10.89 2.42
N ILE A 122 -2.52 9.93 1.60
CA ILE A 122 -1.57 8.86 1.95
C ILE A 122 -0.26 9.14 1.24
N ASP A 123 0.83 9.18 1.98
CA ASP A 123 2.17 9.28 1.44
C ASP A 123 2.88 7.93 1.63
N CYS A 124 3.46 7.40 0.55
CA CYS A 124 4.19 6.13 0.54
C CYS A 124 5.63 6.37 0.12
N ASP A 125 6.54 6.45 1.08
CA ASP A 125 7.95 6.65 0.86
C ASP A 125 8.72 5.33 0.88
N VAL A 126 9.29 4.95 -0.26
CA VAL A 126 10.12 3.74 -0.33
C VAL A 126 11.51 4.03 0.22
N LEU A 127 11.79 3.46 1.38
CA LEU A 127 13.08 3.59 2.06
C LEU A 127 14.12 2.63 1.47
N GLN A 128 13.67 1.40 1.15
CA GLN A 128 14.50 0.35 0.54
C GLN A 128 13.64 -0.49 -0.41
N ALA A 129 14.12 -0.70 -1.62
CA ALA A 129 13.42 -1.43 -2.67
C ALA A 129 14.15 -2.73 -3.02
N ASP A 130 13.45 -3.84 -2.83
CA ASP A 130 13.88 -5.19 -3.18
C ASP A 130 12.73 -5.98 -3.82
N GLY A 131 12.04 -5.34 -4.78
CA GLY A 131 10.82 -5.85 -5.42
C GLY A 131 9.56 -5.68 -4.57
N GLY A 132 8.39 -5.57 -5.22
CA GLY A 132 7.08 -5.49 -4.57
C GLY A 132 6.79 -4.18 -3.83
N THR A 133 7.42 -3.06 -4.19
CA THR A 133 7.17 -1.77 -3.52
C THR A 133 5.73 -1.30 -3.67
N ARG A 134 5.08 -1.55 -4.84
CA ARG A 134 3.66 -1.22 -5.06
C ARG A 134 2.74 -1.94 -4.10
N THR A 135 2.96 -3.25 -3.94
CA THR A 135 2.12 -4.11 -3.10
C THR A 135 2.35 -3.85 -1.62
N ALA A 136 3.60 -3.64 -1.21
CA ALA A 136 3.92 -3.20 0.13
C ALA A 136 3.26 -1.84 0.45
N SER A 137 3.32 -0.88 -0.50
CA SER A 137 2.65 0.42 -0.32
C SER A 137 1.15 0.29 -0.16
N ILE A 138 0.45 -0.54 -0.95
CA ILE A 138 -1.00 -0.73 -0.82
C ILE A 138 -1.34 -1.28 0.56
N THR A 139 -0.62 -2.32 1.01
CA THR A 139 -0.89 -2.97 2.30
C THR A 139 -0.57 -2.04 3.47
N GLY A 140 0.58 -1.37 3.45
CA GLY A 140 0.96 -0.41 4.50
C GLY A 140 0.08 0.84 4.52
N ALA A 141 -0.31 1.33 3.35
CA ALA A 141 -1.24 2.46 3.20
C ALA A 141 -2.62 2.16 3.80
N TYR A 142 -3.13 0.93 3.64
CA TYR A 142 -4.38 0.52 4.26
C TYR A 142 -4.29 0.58 5.80
N VAL A 143 -3.20 0.10 6.39
CA VAL A 143 -3.00 0.15 7.85
C VAL A 143 -2.93 1.60 8.33
N ALA A 144 -2.15 2.46 7.66
CA ALA A 144 -2.07 3.89 7.99
C ALA A 144 -3.43 4.59 7.86
N LEU A 145 -4.21 4.27 6.81
CA LEU A 145 -5.56 4.79 6.59
C LEU A 145 -6.51 4.39 7.73
N ALA A 146 -6.47 3.12 8.15
CA ALA A 146 -7.31 2.62 9.24
C ALA A 146 -7.00 3.34 10.56
N ASP A 147 -5.72 3.57 10.85
CA ASP A 147 -5.29 4.31 12.03
C ASP A 147 -5.74 5.76 12.00
N ALA A 148 -5.62 6.44 10.84
CA ALA A 148 -6.07 7.83 10.68
C ALA A 148 -7.58 7.99 10.84
N ILE A 149 -8.36 7.04 10.33
CA ILE A 149 -9.83 7.04 10.54
C ILE A 149 -10.16 6.84 12.02
N ALA A 150 -9.47 5.91 12.70
CA ALA A 150 -9.68 5.68 14.13
C ALA A 150 -9.32 6.92 14.97
N ASP A 151 -8.22 7.61 14.66
CA ASP A 151 -7.85 8.88 15.30
C ASP A 151 -8.91 9.96 15.06
N ALA A 152 -9.35 10.14 13.80
CA ALA A 152 -10.37 11.12 13.44
C ALA A 152 -11.71 10.85 14.18
N GLN A 153 -12.08 9.58 14.35
CA GLN A 153 -13.26 9.19 15.15
C GLN A 153 -13.05 9.47 16.64
N ALA A 154 -11.87 9.19 17.18
CA ALA A 154 -11.55 9.48 18.57
C ALA A 154 -11.62 10.99 18.87
N ARG A 155 -11.17 11.82 17.93
CA ARG A 155 -11.22 13.29 18.00
C ARG A 155 -12.61 13.88 17.68
N GLY A 156 -13.56 13.04 17.23
CA GLY A 156 -14.91 13.49 16.88
C GLY A 156 -15.03 14.20 15.53
N LEU A 157 -14.02 14.12 14.68
CA LEU A 157 -14.01 14.68 13.31
C LEU A 157 -14.83 13.82 12.34
N ILE A 158 -14.95 12.53 12.63
CA ILE A 158 -15.87 11.59 11.99
C ILE A 158 -16.81 11.06 13.06
N ALA A 159 -18.07 10.88 12.73
CA ALA A 159 -19.05 10.35 13.69
C ALA A 159 -18.60 8.94 14.18
N LYS A 160 -18.62 8.71 15.50
CA LYS A 160 -18.20 7.44 16.12
C LYS A 160 -18.92 6.20 15.59
N LYS A 161 -20.17 6.37 15.12
CA LYS A 161 -20.98 5.29 14.54
C LYS A 161 -20.79 5.12 13.04
N ALA A 162 -20.10 6.03 12.37
CA ALA A 162 -19.80 5.91 10.95
C ALA A 162 -18.83 4.76 10.73
N LYS A 163 -18.99 4.07 9.60
CA LYS A 163 -18.12 2.96 9.18
C LYS A 163 -17.49 3.30 7.84
N PRO A 164 -16.49 4.21 7.81
CA PRO A 164 -15.85 4.58 6.54
C PRO A 164 -15.12 3.40 5.89
N LEU A 165 -14.53 2.50 6.68
CA LEU A 165 -13.95 1.25 6.15
C LEU A 165 -15.07 0.22 5.97
N THR A 166 -15.23 -0.26 4.74
CA THR A 166 -16.21 -1.28 4.36
C THR A 166 -15.59 -2.66 4.29
N ASP A 167 -14.29 -2.72 4.07
CA ASP A 167 -13.52 -3.95 3.90
C ASP A 167 -12.03 -3.67 4.15
N SER A 168 -11.18 -4.70 3.98
CA SER A 168 -9.73 -4.58 4.03
C SER A 168 -9.10 -4.87 2.67
N VAL A 169 -7.89 -4.35 2.45
CA VAL A 169 -7.12 -4.62 1.24
C VAL A 169 -5.66 -4.89 1.56
N ALA A 170 -5.15 -5.97 0.98
CA ALA A 170 -3.73 -6.28 0.95
C ALA A 170 -3.34 -6.65 -0.49
N ALA A 171 -2.07 -6.53 -0.81
CA ALA A 171 -1.57 -6.82 -2.14
C ALA A 171 -0.25 -7.60 -2.07
N ILE A 172 -0.10 -8.56 -2.97
CA ILE A 172 1.15 -9.29 -3.19
C ILE A 172 1.49 -9.31 -4.68
N SER A 173 2.77 -9.43 -5.00
CA SER A 173 3.22 -9.64 -6.38
C SER A 173 3.39 -11.14 -6.63
N VAL A 174 2.78 -11.62 -7.71
CA VAL A 174 2.90 -13.00 -8.16
C VAL A 174 3.27 -13.03 -9.64
N GLY A 175 3.84 -14.12 -10.10
CA GLY A 175 4.16 -14.31 -11.50
C GLY A 175 4.29 -15.80 -11.83
N ILE A 176 4.27 -16.11 -13.11
CA ILE A 176 4.48 -17.47 -13.63
C ILE A 176 5.94 -17.62 -14.02
N VAL A 177 6.61 -18.60 -13.43
CA VAL A 177 8.01 -18.93 -13.71
C VAL A 177 8.12 -20.42 -13.97
N GLY A 178 8.43 -20.82 -15.22
CA GLY A 178 8.46 -22.21 -15.63
C GLY A 178 7.14 -22.93 -15.35
N ASP A 179 6.02 -22.35 -15.81
CA ASP A 179 4.65 -22.85 -15.65
C ASP A 179 4.13 -22.96 -14.20
N VAL A 180 4.86 -22.39 -13.24
CA VAL A 180 4.45 -22.36 -11.82
C VAL A 180 4.17 -20.93 -11.38
N CYS A 181 3.00 -20.70 -10.76
CA CYS A 181 2.69 -19.43 -10.12
C CYS A 181 3.57 -19.26 -8.87
N ARG A 182 4.25 -18.13 -8.77
CA ARG A 182 5.15 -17.82 -7.65
C ARG A 182 4.89 -16.43 -7.10
N SER A 183 4.96 -16.29 -5.80
CA SER A 183 5.10 -14.98 -5.17
C SER A 183 6.41 -14.34 -5.58
N LEU A 184 6.36 -13.15 -6.17
CA LEU A 184 7.55 -12.47 -6.69
C LEU A 184 8.25 -11.65 -5.60
N GLY A 185 9.57 -11.65 -5.67
CA GLY A 185 10.47 -10.85 -4.86
C GLY A 185 11.63 -10.37 -5.74
N GLU A 186 12.85 -10.68 -5.34
CA GLU A 186 14.06 -10.34 -6.09
C GLU A 186 13.95 -10.74 -7.58
N ASN A 187 14.36 -9.84 -8.48
CA ASN A 187 14.37 -10.02 -9.94
C ASN A 187 13.01 -10.08 -10.65
N ALA A 188 11.96 -9.51 -10.06
CA ALA A 188 10.65 -9.39 -10.72
C ALA A 188 10.68 -8.74 -12.12
N SER A 189 11.72 -7.97 -12.45
CA SER A 189 11.90 -7.32 -13.75
C SER A 189 12.06 -8.28 -14.94
N ARG A 190 12.25 -9.56 -14.70
CA ARG A 190 12.40 -10.58 -15.77
C ARG A 190 11.12 -11.37 -16.07
N TYR A 191 10.03 -11.12 -15.32
CA TYR A 191 8.82 -11.92 -15.41
C TYR A 191 7.59 -11.04 -15.56
N THR A 192 6.53 -11.55 -16.15
CA THR A 192 5.24 -10.87 -16.20
C THR A 192 4.68 -10.81 -14.78
N GLU A 193 4.65 -9.61 -14.18
CA GLU A 193 4.01 -9.39 -12.88
C GLU A 193 2.50 -9.37 -13.05
N THR A 194 1.82 -10.27 -12.35
CA THR A 194 0.39 -10.16 -12.12
C THR A 194 0.18 -9.63 -10.71
N LEU A 195 -0.41 -8.46 -10.59
CA LEU A 195 -0.83 -7.89 -9.32
C LEU A 195 -2.14 -8.55 -8.90
N ILE A 196 -2.13 -9.30 -7.81
CA ILE A 196 -3.34 -9.81 -7.18
C ILE A 196 -3.65 -8.91 -5.99
N LEU A 197 -4.78 -8.19 -6.07
CA LEU A 197 -5.41 -7.53 -4.94
C LEU A 197 -6.27 -8.57 -4.24
N ALA A 198 -5.91 -8.98 -3.05
CA ALA A 198 -6.74 -9.83 -2.21
C ALA A 198 -7.59 -8.93 -1.31
N LEU A 199 -8.89 -9.02 -1.46
CA LEU A 199 -9.84 -8.56 -0.45
C LEU A 199 -9.80 -9.62 0.66
N LEU A 200 -9.40 -9.26 1.85
CA LEU A 200 -9.37 -10.14 3.00
C LEU A 200 -10.71 -9.97 3.74
N GLU A 201 -11.64 -10.86 3.48
CA GLU A 201 -12.78 -11.10 4.37
C GLU A 201 -12.20 -11.68 5.67
N ASP A 202 -12.48 -11.06 6.81
CA ASP A 202 -12.04 -11.43 8.17
C ASP A 202 -10.61 -11.05 8.61
N LEU A 203 -10.34 -9.77 8.80
CA LEU A 203 -9.47 -9.35 9.88
C LEU A 203 -10.32 -8.96 11.11
N GLN A 204 -11.17 -9.88 11.60
CA GLN A 204 -11.78 -9.79 12.91
C GLN A 204 -10.84 -10.36 13.99
N SER A 205 -9.60 -9.93 13.99
CA SER A 205 -8.79 -9.99 15.21
C SER A 205 -8.67 -8.57 15.75
N PRO A 206 -8.97 -8.33 17.02
CA PRO A 206 -8.68 -7.04 17.61
C PRO A 206 -7.19 -6.80 17.45
N LEU A 207 -6.85 -5.77 16.69
CA LEU A 207 -5.48 -5.28 16.60
C LEU A 207 -5.13 -4.73 17.99
N LEU A 208 -4.49 -5.58 18.81
CA LEU A 208 -3.89 -5.22 20.11
C LEU A 208 -2.65 -4.35 19.88
#